data_92b9f5718874ed723f2619d5f78b87ae
#
_entry.id   92b9f5718874ed723f2619d5f78b87ae
#
_cell.length_a   1.000
_cell.length_b   1.000
_cell.length_c   1.000
_cell.angle_alpha   90.00
_cell.angle_beta   90.00
_cell.angle_gamma   90.00
#
_symmetry.space_group_name_H-M   'P 1'
#
loop_
_entity.id
_entity.type
_entity.pdbx_description
1 polymer ?
#
loop_
_entity_poly.entity_id
_entity_poly.type
_entity_poly.pdbx_seq_one_letter_code
_entity_poly.pdbx_strand_id
1 'polypeptide(L)'
;MQEILSSEYSAEEIKAALFQMGPTKAPGLDSMNALFYQKFWHIIGDDVINVVLDFLNTGHMEPNINFTHIVLIPKIKSLRKFSDYRLISLCNVIYKIISKVLANRLKQILPQLIAPSQSAFVPSCLITDNFLVAYESLHAMHGRKKGKKGPLALKLDISKAYDRVEWTFLKGVIAKLGFLEVWID
;
A
#
# COMPACT_ATOMS: atom_id res chain seq x y z
N MET A 1 -19.43 -4.03 2.92
CA MET A 1 -18.35 -3.09 2.56
C MET A 1 -18.47 -1.79 3.36
N GLN A 2 -19.53 -1.01 3.19
CA GLN A 2 -19.68 0.28 3.90
C GLN A 2 -19.63 0.11 5.43
N GLU A 3 -20.26 -0.92 5.96
CA GLU A 3 -20.28 -1.22 7.40
C GLU A 3 -18.87 -1.39 8.00
N ILE A 4 -17.96 -2.03 7.29
CA ILE A 4 -16.54 -2.19 7.71
C ILE A 4 -15.79 -0.86 7.64
N LEU A 5 -16.04 -0.08 6.60
CA LEU A 5 -15.35 1.18 6.39
C LEU A 5 -15.84 2.30 7.31
N SER A 6 -17.14 2.28 7.70
CA SER A 6 -17.75 3.30 8.55
C SER A 6 -17.76 2.94 10.05
N SER A 7 -17.27 1.75 10.41
CA SER A 7 -17.17 1.40 11.84
C SER A 7 -16.17 2.32 12.55
N GLU A 8 -16.41 2.61 13.80
CA GLU A 8 -15.48 3.38 14.64
C GLU A 8 -14.11 2.72 14.67
N TYR A 9 -13.06 3.53 14.73
CA TYR A 9 -11.70 3.03 14.86
C TYR A 9 -11.42 2.67 16.31
N SER A 10 -10.75 1.53 16.52
CA SER A 10 -10.49 1.02 17.87
C SER A 10 -8.99 1.09 18.24
N ALA A 11 -8.73 1.11 19.55
CA ALA A 11 -7.38 1.04 20.10
C ALA A 11 -6.67 -0.28 19.69
N GLU A 12 -7.43 -1.37 19.57
CA GLU A 12 -6.93 -2.68 19.17
C GLU A 12 -6.42 -2.68 17.72
N GLU A 13 -7.13 -2.00 16.80
CA GLU A 13 -6.68 -1.85 15.42
C GLU A 13 -5.36 -1.08 15.32
N ILE A 14 -5.22 -0.02 16.12
CA ILE A 14 -4.01 0.81 16.18
C ILE A 14 -2.85 0.00 16.73
N LYS A 15 -3.06 -0.69 17.85
CA LYS A 15 -2.07 -1.58 18.44
C LYS A 15 -1.66 -2.68 17.47
N ALA A 16 -2.62 -3.35 16.84
CA ALA A 16 -2.37 -4.39 15.86
C ALA A 16 -1.56 -3.86 14.66
N ALA A 17 -1.88 -2.65 14.17
CA ALA A 17 -1.15 -2.01 13.09
C ALA A 17 0.34 -1.79 13.45
N LEU A 18 0.62 -1.29 14.65
CA LEU A 18 1.99 -1.12 15.14
C LEU A 18 2.73 -2.46 15.25
N PHE A 19 2.12 -3.48 15.86
CA PHE A 19 2.78 -4.77 16.09
C PHE A 19 2.94 -5.61 14.82
N GLN A 20 2.23 -5.28 13.74
CA GLN A 20 2.46 -5.83 12.39
C GLN A 20 3.68 -5.21 11.68
N MET A 21 4.24 -4.12 12.20
CA MET A 21 5.41 -3.49 11.58
C MET A 21 6.69 -4.22 11.96
N GLY A 22 7.60 -4.33 10.99
CA GLY A 22 8.95 -4.80 11.29
C GLY A 22 9.66 -3.85 12.28
N PRO A 23 10.12 -4.35 13.43
CA PRO A 23 10.64 -3.51 14.52
C PRO A 23 11.82 -2.62 14.12
N THR A 24 12.69 -3.12 13.26
CA THR A 24 13.94 -2.45 12.84
C THR A 24 13.83 -1.70 11.51
N LYS A 25 12.62 -1.47 11.00
CA LYS A 25 12.42 -0.63 9.80
C LYS A 25 12.94 0.77 10.03
N ALA A 26 13.51 1.37 8.98
CA ALA A 26 14.08 2.71 9.04
C ALA A 26 13.08 3.73 9.63
N PRO A 27 13.51 4.54 10.59
CA PRO A 27 12.67 5.56 11.23
C PRO A 27 12.42 6.74 10.30
N GLY A 28 11.53 7.63 10.72
CA GLY A 28 11.34 8.94 10.13
C GLY A 28 12.34 9.97 10.66
N LEU A 29 11.96 11.25 10.58
CA LEU A 29 12.76 12.39 11.07
C LEU A 29 13.01 12.35 12.58
N ASP A 30 12.06 11.79 13.33
CA ASP A 30 12.13 11.61 14.78
C ASP A 30 13.18 10.59 15.24
N SER A 31 13.80 9.87 14.31
CA SER A 31 14.75 8.79 14.56
C SER A 31 14.17 7.63 15.41
N MET A 32 12.86 7.59 15.64
CA MET A 32 12.18 6.55 16.39
C MET A 32 11.67 5.46 15.46
N ASN A 33 12.15 4.23 15.66
CA ASN A 33 11.68 3.06 14.90
C ASN A 33 10.47 2.39 15.57
N ALA A 34 9.84 1.45 14.89
CA ALA A 34 8.68 0.73 15.43
C ALA A 34 9.01 -0.05 16.72
N LEU A 35 10.26 -0.52 16.89
CA LEU A 35 10.69 -1.22 18.09
C LEU A 35 10.55 -0.36 19.34
N PHE A 36 10.88 0.94 19.25
CA PHE A 36 10.69 1.87 20.37
C PHE A 36 9.23 1.89 20.82
N TYR A 37 8.30 2.11 19.90
CA TYR A 37 6.87 2.16 20.18
C TYR A 37 6.33 0.81 20.69
N GLN A 38 6.78 -0.31 20.13
CA GLN A 38 6.38 -1.64 20.57
C GLN A 38 6.88 -1.94 22.00
N LYS A 39 8.13 -1.62 22.30
CA LYS A 39 8.75 -1.88 23.61
C LYS A 39 8.16 -1.03 24.72
N PHE A 40 7.88 0.24 24.44
CA PHE A 40 7.37 1.20 25.40
C PHE A 40 5.85 1.41 25.30
N TRP A 41 5.15 0.50 24.63
CA TRP A 41 3.69 0.59 24.42
C TRP A 41 2.92 0.79 25.73
N HIS A 42 3.34 0.15 26.82
CA HIS A 42 2.71 0.27 28.12
C HIS A 42 2.83 1.68 28.76
N ILE A 43 3.69 2.53 28.22
CA ILE A 43 3.89 3.91 28.70
C ILE A 43 3.22 4.90 27.73
N ILE A 44 3.47 4.75 26.42
CA ILE A 44 3.10 5.75 25.41
C ILE A 44 1.88 5.33 24.59
N GLY A 45 1.32 4.15 24.85
CA GLY A 45 0.26 3.58 24.01
C GLY A 45 -0.97 4.47 23.92
N ASP A 46 -1.41 5.03 25.05
CA ASP A 46 -2.59 5.90 25.10
C ASP A 46 -2.38 7.20 24.31
N ASP A 47 -1.20 7.79 24.38
CA ASP A 47 -0.86 8.99 23.59
C ASP A 47 -0.87 8.69 22.09
N VAL A 48 -0.29 7.56 21.69
CA VAL A 48 -0.29 7.10 20.29
C VAL A 48 -1.71 6.84 19.80
N ILE A 49 -2.54 6.17 20.61
CA ILE A 49 -3.94 5.90 20.27
C ILE A 49 -4.69 7.22 20.06
N ASN A 50 -4.56 8.17 20.98
CA ASN A 50 -5.26 9.46 20.92
C ASN A 50 -4.89 10.23 19.65
N VAL A 51 -3.61 10.35 19.33
CA VAL A 51 -3.13 11.04 18.11
C VAL A 51 -3.64 10.38 16.84
N VAL A 52 -3.60 9.04 16.79
CA VAL A 52 -4.06 8.29 15.61
C VAL A 52 -5.57 8.37 15.46
N LEU A 53 -6.34 8.23 16.56
CA LEU A 53 -7.80 8.35 16.53
C LEU A 53 -8.24 9.76 16.15
N ASP A 54 -7.56 10.79 16.64
CA ASP A 54 -7.87 12.18 16.27
C ASP A 54 -7.79 12.35 14.75
N PHE A 55 -6.69 11.93 14.13
CA PHE A 55 -6.58 11.96 12.67
C PHE A 55 -7.64 11.13 11.96
N LEU A 56 -7.86 9.89 12.39
CA LEU A 56 -8.79 8.99 11.70
C LEU A 56 -10.26 9.46 11.79
N ASN A 57 -10.61 10.21 12.83
CA ASN A 57 -11.96 10.71 13.04
C ASN A 57 -12.19 12.10 12.46
N THR A 58 -11.15 12.96 12.45
CA THR A 58 -11.29 14.36 12.07
C THR A 58 -10.65 14.70 10.72
N GLY A 59 -9.74 13.86 10.24
CA GLY A 59 -8.88 14.16 9.07
C GLY A 59 -7.78 15.17 9.39
N HIS A 60 -7.73 15.71 10.63
CA HIS A 60 -6.72 16.69 11.02
C HIS A 60 -5.41 16.00 11.41
N MET A 61 -4.34 16.35 10.69
CA MET A 61 -3.01 15.81 10.99
C MET A 61 -2.16 16.87 11.69
N GLU A 62 -1.63 16.51 12.85
CA GLU A 62 -0.68 17.35 13.57
C GLU A 62 0.53 17.72 12.68
N PRO A 63 1.05 18.96 12.78
CA PRO A 63 2.21 19.39 12.02
C PRO A 63 3.39 18.43 12.17
N ASN A 64 4.11 18.21 11.09
CA ASN A 64 5.30 17.37 11.01
C ASN A 64 5.08 15.85 11.08
N ILE A 65 3.90 15.32 11.40
CA ILE A 65 3.66 13.85 11.36
C ILE A 65 3.85 13.32 9.93
N ASN A 66 3.40 14.07 8.92
CA ASN A 66 3.54 13.73 7.50
C ASN A 66 4.89 14.19 6.90
N PHE A 67 5.74 14.84 7.67
CA PHE A 67 7.04 15.26 7.15
C PHE A 67 7.93 14.06 6.87
N THR A 68 8.52 14.01 5.68
CA THR A 68 9.21 12.82 5.18
C THR A 68 10.52 13.17 4.53
N HIS A 69 11.61 12.53 4.94
CA HIS A 69 12.87 12.58 4.21
C HIS A 69 12.87 11.59 3.05
N ILE A 70 13.31 12.05 1.89
CA ILE A 70 13.51 11.21 0.73
C ILE A 70 14.99 10.86 0.62
N VAL A 71 15.32 9.58 0.74
CA VAL A 71 16.68 9.06 0.60
C VAL A 71 16.85 8.42 -0.77
N LEU A 72 18.00 8.70 -1.39
CA LEU A 72 18.35 8.19 -2.70
C LEU A 72 19.26 6.95 -2.54
N ILE A 73 18.75 5.78 -2.91
CA ILE A 73 19.51 4.53 -2.87
C ILE A 73 19.94 4.16 -4.29
N PRO A 74 21.26 3.96 -4.54
CA PRO A 74 21.76 3.50 -5.83
C PRO A 74 21.15 2.18 -6.28
N LYS A 75 20.68 2.09 -7.54
CA LYS A 75 20.26 0.83 -8.18
C LYS A 75 21.42 0.11 -8.85
N ILE A 76 22.42 0.87 -9.29
CA ILE A 76 23.58 0.39 -10.06
C ILE A 76 24.87 1.00 -9.51
N LYS A 77 26.00 0.38 -9.79
CA LYS A 77 27.32 0.84 -9.31
C LYS A 77 27.78 2.17 -9.95
N SER A 78 27.48 2.38 -11.24
CA SER A 78 27.91 3.58 -11.97
C SER A 78 26.72 4.50 -12.23
N LEU A 79 26.52 5.46 -11.34
CA LEU A 79 25.41 6.40 -11.38
C LEU A 79 25.65 7.50 -12.41
N ARG A 80 24.71 7.73 -13.31
CA ARG A 80 24.76 8.79 -14.32
C ARG A 80 23.50 9.65 -14.35
N LYS A 81 22.36 9.10 -13.93
CA LYS A 81 21.05 9.75 -14.03
C LYS A 81 20.29 9.62 -12.73
N PHE A 82 19.36 10.54 -12.49
CA PHE A 82 18.44 10.45 -11.35
C PHE A 82 17.62 9.14 -11.34
N SER A 83 17.28 8.61 -12.50
CA SER A 83 16.62 7.32 -12.65
C SER A 83 17.41 6.12 -12.12
N ASP A 84 18.72 6.29 -11.92
CA ASP A 84 19.60 5.24 -11.39
C ASP A 84 19.47 5.07 -9.86
N TYR A 85 18.70 5.95 -9.22
CA TYR A 85 18.38 5.88 -7.81
C TYR A 85 16.98 5.35 -7.55
N ARG A 86 16.80 4.72 -6.39
CA ARG A 86 15.48 4.46 -5.77
C ARG A 86 15.22 5.56 -4.78
N LEU A 87 14.06 6.16 -4.89
CA LEU A 87 13.55 7.08 -3.88
C LEU A 87 12.93 6.25 -2.76
N ILE A 88 13.39 6.45 -1.53
CA ILE A 88 12.82 5.82 -0.33
C ILE A 88 12.35 6.93 0.60
N SER A 89 11.06 6.91 0.91
CA SER A 89 10.44 7.84 1.85
C SER A 89 10.59 7.32 3.29
N LEU A 90 11.20 8.12 4.16
CA LEU A 90 11.39 7.83 5.58
C LEU A 90 10.32 8.56 6.38
N CYS A 91 9.14 7.95 6.49
CA CYS A 91 8.02 8.49 7.26
C CYS A 91 8.14 8.15 8.74
N ASN A 92 7.57 8.99 9.61
CA ASN A 92 7.44 8.73 11.03
C ASN A 92 6.57 7.51 11.31
N VAL A 93 6.77 6.87 12.44
CA VAL A 93 6.02 5.63 12.80
C VAL A 93 4.54 5.93 12.98
N ILE A 94 4.16 7.07 13.55
CA ILE A 94 2.75 7.48 13.69
C ILE A 94 2.05 7.51 12.33
N TYR A 95 2.65 8.16 11.32
CA TYR A 95 2.11 8.15 9.95
C TYR A 95 1.96 6.73 9.38
N LYS A 96 2.95 5.87 9.65
CA LYS A 96 2.89 4.47 9.22
C LYS A 96 1.78 3.69 9.91
N ILE A 97 1.50 3.97 11.20
CA ILE A 97 0.38 3.36 11.94
C ILE A 97 -0.94 3.75 11.28
N ILE A 98 -1.18 5.04 11.06
CA ILE A 98 -2.38 5.56 10.39
C ILE A 98 -2.58 4.85 9.04
N SER A 99 -1.57 4.89 8.18
CA SER A 99 -1.62 4.25 6.86
C SER A 99 -1.87 2.74 6.95
N LYS A 100 -1.35 2.08 7.99
CA LYS A 100 -1.51 0.64 8.19
C LYS A 100 -2.90 0.27 8.68
N VAL A 101 -3.52 1.08 9.54
CA VAL A 101 -4.91 0.90 9.98
C VAL A 101 -5.85 0.98 8.77
N LEU A 102 -5.72 2.04 7.97
CA LEU A 102 -6.51 2.21 6.74
C LEU A 102 -6.30 1.03 5.77
N ALA A 103 -5.04 0.64 5.55
CA ALA A 103 -4.71 -0.50 4.69
C ALA A 103 -5.28 -1.83 5.21
N ASN A 104 -5.31 -2.05 6.53
CA ASN A 104 -5.88 -3.25 7.12
C ASN A 104 -7.39 -3.34 6.91
N ARG A 105 -8.13 -2.22 7.04
CA ARG A 105 -9.56 -2.16 6.72
C ARG A 105 -9.82 -2.39 5.24
N LEU A 106 -9.05 -1.70 4.38
CA LEU A 106 -9.16 -1.86 2.93
C LEU A 106 -8.94 -3.30 2.49
N LYS A 107 -7.97 -4.01 3.08
CA LYS A 107 -7.70 -5.42 2.77
C LYS A 107 -8.88 -6.34 2.96
N GLN A 108 -9.78 -6.05 3.89
CA GLN A 108 -10.95 -6.89 4.15
C GLN A 108 -11.97 -6.83 3.02
N ILE A 109 -12.02 -5.73 2.30
CA ILE A 109 -12.98 -5.49 1.22
C ILE A 109 -12.39 -5.67 -0.18
N LEU A 110 -11.06 -5.62 -0.33
CA LEU A 110 -10.38 -5.77 -1.62
C LEU A 110 -10.84 -6.97 -2.44
N PRO A 111 -11.05 -8.19 -1.87
CA PRO A 111 -11.50 -9.34 -2.64
C PRO A 111 -12.86 -9.17 -3.31
N GLN A 112 -13.69 -8.24 -2.80
CA GLN A 112 -15.01 -7.93 -3.37
C GLN A 112 -14.96 -6.88 -4.47
N LEU A 113 -13.89 -6.08 -4.51
CA LEU A 113 -13.74 -4.92 -5.39
C LEU A 113 -12.85 -5.21 -6.59
N ILE A 114 -11.93 -6.14 -6.44
CA ILE A 114 -10.86 -6.40 -7.41
C ILE A 114 -11.18 -7.67 -8.21
N ALA A 115 -10.94 -7.60 -9.52
CA ALA A 115 -11.14 -8.76 -10.38
C ALA A 115 -10.30 -9.95 -9.93
N PRO A 116 -10.79 -11.20 -10.04
CA PRO A 116 -10.06 -12.40 -9.62
C PRO A 116 -8.72 -12.61 -10.34
N SER A 117 -8.55 -11.98 -11.50
CA SER A 117 -7.29 -12.00 -12.26
C SER A 117 -6.19 -11.10 -11.69
N GLN A 118 -6.52 -10.22 -10.74
CA GLN A 118 -5.56 -9.35 -10.06
C GLN A 118 -5.00 -10.05 -8.83
N SER A 119 -3.69 -10.21 -8.77
CA SER A 119 -3.03 -10.90 -7.64
C SER A 119 -2.17 -9.97 -6.77
N ALA A 120 -1.68 -8.86 -7.32
CA ALA A 120 -0.82 -7.95 -6.58
C ALA A 120 -1.59 -7.27 -5.43
N PHE A 121 -1.06 -7.37 -4.20
CA PHE A 121 -1.62 -6.81 -2.96
C PHE A 121 -2.97 -7.40 -2.50
N VAL A 122 -3.48 -8.42 -3.19
CA VAL A 122 -4.70 -9.12 -2.80
C VAL A 122 -4.33 -10.26 -1.85
N PRO A 123 -4.97 -10.37 -0.67
CA PRO A 123 -4.73 -11.48 0.26
C PRO A 123 -4.97 -12.85 -0.42
N SER A 124 -4.15 -13.82 -0.05
CA SER A 124 -4.22 -15.21 -0.55
C SER A 124 -3.86 -15.42 -2.03
N CYS A 125 -3.49 -14.40 -2.78
CA CYS A 125 -2.99 -14.54 -4.15
C CYS A 125 -1.46 -14.64 -4.15
N LEU A 126 -0.93 -15.67 -4.80
CA LEU A 126 0.51 -15.87 -4.93
C LEU A 126 1.04 -15.25 -6.23
N ILE A 127 2.23 -14.68 -6.17
CA ILE A 127 2.93 -14.16 -7.38
C ILE A 127 3.17 -15.30 -8.39
N THR A 128 3.37 -16.52 -7.90
CA THR A 128 3.55 -17.72 -8.72
C THR A 128 2.35 -18.03 -9.59
N ASP A 129 1.13 -17.70 -9.17
CA ASP A 129 -0.08 -17.93 -9.94
C ASP A 129 -0.06 -17.14 -11.25
N ASN A 130 0.39 -15.89 -11.21
CA ASN A 130 0.56 -15.06 -12.42
C ASN A 130 1.60 -15.65 -13.38
N PHE A 131 2.68 -16.22 -12.84
CA PHE A 131 3.69 -16.87 -13.66
C PHE A 131 3.11 -18.11 -14.36
N LEU A 132 2.36 -18.93 -13.63
CA LEU A 132 1.72 -20.13 -14.18
C LEU A 132 0.71 -19.79 -15.27
N VAL A 133 -0.16 -18.81 -15.02
CA VAL A 133 -1.15 -18.34 -16.02
C VAL A 133 -0.45 -17.82 -17.28
N ALA A 134 0.63 -17.03 -17.12
CA ALA A 134 1.40 -16.55 -18.28
C ALA A 134 2.07 -17.72 -19.04
N TYR A 135 2.66 -18.67 -18.32
CA TYR A 135 3.30 -19.84 -18.91
C TYR A 135 2.30 -20.70 -19.68
N GLU A 136 1.16 -21.05 -19.09
CA GLU A 136 0.11 -21.84 -19.74
C GLU A 136 -0.46 -21.14 -20.96
N SER A 137 -0.68 -19.82 -20.86
CA SER A 137 -1.17 -19.01 -21.98
C SER A 137 -0.19 -19.04 -23.16
N LEU A 138 1.10 -18.82 -22.90
CA LEU A 138 2.14 -18.86 -23.93
C LEU A 138 2.31 -20.26 -24.52
N HIS A 139 2.24 -21.31 -23.68
CA HIS A 139 2.30 -22.68 -24.13
C HIS A 139 1.12 -23.06 -25.04
N ALA A 140 -0.10 -22.67 -24.65
CA ALA A 140 -1.30 -22.87 -25.47
C ALA A 140 -1.22 -22.13 -26.81
N MET A 141 -0.65 -20.90 -26.80
CA MET A 141 -0.43 -20.12 -28.01
C MET A 141 0.60 -20.80 -28.96
N HIS A 142 1.68 -21.35 -28.38
CA HIS A 142 2.72 -22.03 -29.18
C HIS A 142 2.20 -23.33 -29.81
N GLY A 143 1.29 -24.03 -29.16
CA GLY A 143 0.63 -25.25 -29.66
C GLY A 143 -0.36 -25.04 -30.81
N ARG A 144 -0.84 -23.80 -31.02
CA ARG A 144 -1.81 -23.48 -32.08
C ARG A 144 -1.15 -23.37 -33.46
N LYS A 145 -1.08 -24.48 -34.19
CA LYS A 145 -0.46 -24.55 -35.52
C LYS A 145 -1.43 -24.35 -36.70
N LYS A 146 -2.73 -24.14 -36.46
CA LYS A 146 -3.74 -24.02 -37.53
C LYS A 146 -4.42 -22.66 -37.53
N GLY A 147 -4.47 -22.00 -38.69
CA GLY A 147 -5.20 -20.76 -38.94
C GLY A 147 -4.34 -19.67 -39.62
N LYS A 148 -4.98 -18.75 -40.35
CA LYS A 148 -4.30 -17.61 -41.01
C LYS A 148 -3.94 -16.47 -40.04
N LYS A 149 -4.54 -16.45 -38.85
CA LYS A 149 -4.28 -15.43 -37.80
C LYS A 149 -3.72 -16.13 -36.59
N GLY A 150 -2.49 -15.76 -36.20
CA GLY A 150 -1.84 -16.25 -34.98
C GLY A 150 -2.30 -15.49 -33.74
N PRO A 151 -2.21 -16.09 -32.54
CA PRO A 151 -2.40 -15.37 -31.29
C PRO A 151 -1.26 -14.38 -31.05
N LEU A 152 -1.57 -13.27 -30.35
CA LEU A 152 -0.62 -12.25 -29.95
C LEU A 152 -0.69 -12.09 -28.42
N ALA A 153 0.43 -12.12 -27.74
CA ALA A 153 0.53 -11.75 -26.35
C ALA A 153 1.19 -10.36 -26.24
N LEU A 154 0.52 -9.44 -25.55
CA LEU A 154 1.05 -8.11 -25.28
C LEU A 154 1.29 -7.95 -23.78
N LYS A 155 2.54 -7.74 -23.38
CA LYS A 155 2.89 -7.38 -22.01
C LYS A 155 2.96 -5.85 -21.90
N LEU A 156 2.12 -5.30 -21.03
CA LEU A 156 2.14 -3.88 -20.69
C LEU A 156 2.79 -3.69 -19.32
N ASP A 157 3.67 -2.72 -19.22
CA ASP A 157 4.34 -2.33 -17.97
C ASP A 157 4.31 -0.81 -17.82
N ILE A 158 3.78 -0.34 -16.70
CA ILE A 158 3.73 1.10 -16.38
C ILE A 158 4.90 1.41 -15.46
N SER A 159 5.95 1.98 -16.04
CA SER A 159 7.11 2.42 -15.24
C SER A 159 6.70 3.50 -14.24
N LYS A 160 7.10 3.36 -12.98
CA LYS A 160 6.75 4.27 -11.88
C LYS A 160 5.22 4.47 -11.74
N ALA A 161 4.48 3.37 -11.69
CA ALA A 161 3.01 3.39 -11.67
C ALA A 161 2.45 4.30 -10.58
N TYR A 162 3.01 4.27 -9.36
CA TYR A 162 2.57 5.12 -8.24
C TYR A 162 2.73 6.62 -8.51
N ASP A 163 3.77 7.02 -9.24
CA ASP A 163 4.03 8.43 -9.57
C ASP A 163 3.15 8.94 -10.73
N ARG A 164 2.46 8.03 -11.43
CA ARG A 164 1.68 8.34 -12.66
C ARG A 164 0.17 8.25 -12.49
N VAL A 165 -0.30 7.72 -11.38
CA VAL A 165 -1.73 7.70 -11.07
C VAL A 165 -2.13 9.08 -10.55
N GLU A 166 -3.01 9.76 -11.29
CA GLU A 166 -3.53 11.06 -10.89
C GLU A 166 -4.54 10.92 -9.75
N TRP A 167 -4.45 11.80 -8.77
CA TRP A 167 -5.34 11.80 -7.61
C TRP A 167 -6.82 11.95 -7.99
N THR A 168 -7.11 12.82 -8.96
CA THR A 168 -8.48 13.02 -9.48
C THR A 168 -9.05 11.74 -10.09
N PHE A 169 -8.24 11.01 -10.83
CA PHE A 169 -8.62 9.71 -11.39
C PHE A 169 -8.87 8.69 -10.26
N LEU A 170 -7.97 8.60 -9.28
CA LEU A 170 -8.10 7.69 -8.15
C LEU A 170 -9.38 7.97 -7.35
N LYS A 171 -9.64 9.25 -7.00
CA LYS A 171 -10.88 9.67 -6.35
C LYS A 171 -12.13 9.23 -7.14
N GLY A 172 -12.13 9.44 -8.45
CA GLY A 172 -13.23 9.04 -9.31
C GLY A 172 -13.46 7.52 -9.34
N VAL A 173 -12.40 6.72 -9.33
CA VAL A 173 -12.49 5.25 -9.27
C VAL A 173 -13.06 4.80 -7.92
N ILE A 174 -12.53 5.31 -6.82
CA ILE A 174 -12.96 4.96 -5.46
C ILE A 174 -14.44 5.33 -5.26
N ALA A 175 -14.86 6.51 -5.74
CA ALA A 175 -16.26 6.94 -5.70
C ALA A 175 -17.17 5.96 -6.48
N LYS A 176 -16.77 5.54 -7.70
CA LYS A 176 -17.51 4.57 -8.50
C LYS A 176 -17.56 3.17 -7.87
N LEU A 177 -16.57 2.79 -7.09
CA LEU A 177 -16.56 1.56 -6.32
C LEU A 177 -17.50 1.61 -5.10
N GLY A 178 -18.12 2.76 -4.82
CA GLY A 178 -19.11 2.95 -3.77
C GLY A 178 -18.52 3.22 -2.39
N PHE A 179 -17.32 3.78 -2.32
CA PHE A 179 -16.74 4.25 -1.06
C PHE A 179 -17.48 5.49 -0.56
N LEU A 180 -17.55 5.66 0.76
CA LEU A 180 -18.07 6.86 1.38
C LEU A 180 -17.12 8.04 1.18
N GLU A 181 -17.66 9.25 1.19
CA GLU A 181 -16.91 10.49 0.94
C GLU A 181 -15.74 10.65 1.91
N VAL A 182 -15.95 10.32 3.18
CA VAL A 182 -14.91 10.28 4.23
C VAL A 182 -13.67 9.43 3.88
N TRP A 183 -13.84 8.44 2.98
CA TRP A 183 -12.73 7.61 2.50
C TRP A 183 -12.08 8.15 1.22
N ILE A 184 -12.77 9.07 0.53
CA ILE A 184 -12.32 9.63 -0.75
C ILE A 184 -11.45 10.86 -0.51
N ASP A 185 -11.73 11.63 0.51
CA ASP A 185 -11.01 12.85 0.91
C ASP A 185 -9.78 12.58 1.75
#